data_a9bc65f2a83ab6770579ba02d0e2940d
#
_entry.id   a9bc65f2a83ab6770579ba02d0e2940d
#
_cell.length_a   1.000
_cell.length_b   1.000
_cell.length_c   1.000
_cell.angle_alpha   90.00
_cell.angle_beta   90.00
_cell.angle_gamma   90.00
#
_symmetry.space_group_name_H-M   'P 1'
#
loop_
_entity.id
_entity.type
_entity.pdbx_description
1 polymer ?
#
loop_
_entity_poly.entity_id
_entity_poly.type
_entity_poly.pdbx_seq_one_letter_code
_entity_poly.pdbx_strand_id
1 'polypeptide(L)'
;MRVVVTGWTGQVVQAMLERVPAGVEVVALRRPEFDLAAPKTVAPALRSAKPDVIVNAAAYTAVDQAESEPELALRVNGEAAGEAARAAAALGVPMIQISTDYVFDGTLGRPYREDDPVGPISAYGASKLAGEQAVAAATENHAILRTAWVYSPFGKNFVRTMLRLAETRDEIGVVADQHGCPTSALGIADAIFAVARNLTDRPNEAALRGIFHMVAQGEAAWADVAEAIFAEREALGGAPVRVKRIATADYPTPASRPANSRLDSARLAEIHHVRLPQWQGALSSCVRRLLTSQ
;
A
#
# COMPACT_ATOMS: atom_id res chain seq x y z
N MET A 1 -22.31 6.78 -3.36
CA MET A 1 -21.50 6.12 -2.30
C MET A 1 -20.48 7.11 -1.76
N ARG A 2 -20.47 7.30 -0.44
CA ARG A 2 -19.53 8.19 0.26
C ARG A 2 -18.39 7.40 0.88
N VAL A 3 -17.21 7.51 0.30
CA VAL A 3 -15.98 6.86 0.75
C VAL A 3 -15.22 7.82 1.65
N VAL A 4 -15.06 7.47 2.92
CA VAL A 4 -14.23 8.25 3.84
C VAL A 4 -12.86 7.58 3.93
N VAL A 5 -11.81 8.30 3.49
CA VAL A 5 -10.44 7.79 3.50
C VAL A 5 -9.61 8.53 4.54
N THR A 6 -8.81 7.78 5.31
CA THR A 6 -7.91 8.37 6.30
C THR A 6 -6.60 8.83 5.66
N GLY A 7 -6.12 10.03 6.05
CA GLY A 7 -4.91 10.65 5.51
C GLY A 7 -5.19 11.64 4.39
N TRP A 8 -4.14 12.38 3.99
CA TRP A 8 -4.24 13.41 2.94
C TRP A 8 -3.08 13.35 1.95
N THR A 9 -1.83 13.27 2.40
CA THR A 9 -0.63 13.38 1.56
C THR A 9 -0.08 12.04 1.06
N GLY A 10 -0.64 10.91 1.54
CA GLY A 10 -0.18 9.57 1.18
C GLY A 10 -0.47 9.23 -0.28
N GLN A 11 0.39 8.41 -0.89
CA GLN A 11 0.29 8.02 -2.30
C GLN A 11 -1.07 7.45 -2.67
N VAL A 12 -1.60 6.52 -1.85
CA VAL A 12 -2.90 5.88 -2.08
C VAL A 12 -4.04 6.88 -1.99
N VAL A 13 -4.02 7.78 -0.99
CA VAL A 13 -5.06 8.82 -0.83
C VAL A 13 -5.06 9.77 -2.02
N GLN A 14 -3.89 10.24 -2.46
CA GLN A 14 -3.78 11.13 -3.63
C GLN A 14 -4.27 10.43 -4.91
N ALA A 15 -3.95 9.15 -5.07
CA ALA A 15 -4.46 8.34 -6.18
C ALA A 15 -5.99 8.18 -6.10
N MET A 16 -6.56 7.94 -4.92
CA MET A 16 -8.02 7.86 -4.75
C MET A 16 -8.70 9.18 -5.08
N LEU A 17 -8.13 10.32 -4.66
CA LEU A 17 -8.69 11.65 -4.97
C LEU A 17 -8.65 11.96 -6.48
N GLU A 18 -7.65 11.46 -7.21
CA GLU A 18 -7.55 11.62 -8.66
C GLU A 18 -8.50 10.69 -9.42
N ARG A 19 -8.73 9.48 -8.90
CA ARG A 19 -9.41 8.38 -9.60
C ARG A 19 -10.86 8.20 -9.17
N VAL A 20 -11.50 9.24 -8.60
CA VAL A 20 -12.88 9.16 -8.10
C VAL A 20 -13.84 8.72 -9.22
N PRO A 21 -14.53 7.57 -9.09
CA PRO A 21 -15.49 7.14 -10.10
C PRO A 21 -16.79 7.96 -10.06
N ALA A 22 -17.53 7.94 -11.15
CA ALA A 22 -18.86 8.57 -11.18
C ALA A 22 -19.77 8.00 -10.07
N GLY A 23 -20.51 8.90 -9.40
CA GLY A 23 -21.42 8.54 -8.31
C GLY A 23 -20.74 8.22 -6.97
N VAL A 24 -19.44 8.47 -6.86
CA VAL A 24 -18.68 8.35 -5.61
C VAL A 24 -18.26 9.73 -5.13
N GLU A 25 -18.42 9.99 -3.83
CA GLU A 25 -17.86 11.13 -3.12
C GLU A 25 -16.71 10.62 -2.24
N VAL A 26 -15.54 11.24 -2.32
CA VAL A 26 -14.39 10.89 -1.46
C VAL A 26 -14.15 12.02 -0.47
N VAL A 27 -14.19 11.68 0.83
CA VAL A 27 -13.87 12.58 1.93
C VAL A 27 -12.57 12.13 2.58
N ALA A 28 -11.51 12.90 2.41
CA ALA A 28 -10.21 12.60 3.00
C ALA A 28 -10.06 13.30 4.37
N LEU A 29 -9.82 12.51 5.41
CA LEU A 29 -9.61 12.99 6.78
C LEU A 29 -8.14 13.31 7.03
N ARG A 30 -7.88 14.46 7.63
CA ARG A 30 -6.53 14.97 7.90
C ARG A 30 -6.42 15.64 9.26
N ARG A 31 -5.19 15.87 9.68
CA ARG A 31 -4.91 16.70 10.85
C ARG A 31 -5.42 18.15 10.67
N PRO A 32 -5.82 18.81 11.75
CA PRO A 32 -5.77 18.35 13.16
C PRO A 32 -6.99 17.51 13.59
N GLU A 33 -8.10 17.50 12.84
CA GLU A 33 -9.37 16.88 13.24
C GLU A 33 -9.30 15.36 13.30
N PHE A 34 -8.37 14.76 12.54
CA PHE A 34 -8.09 13.34 12.49
C PHE A 34 -6.59 13.09 12.60
N ASP A 35 -6.14 12.44 13.68
CA ASP A 35 -4.75 12.07 13.89
C ASP A 35 -4.64 10.66 14.46
N LEU A 36 -4.04 9.73 13.70
CA LEU A 36 -3.81 8.34 14.15
C LEU A 36 -2.80 8.26 15.32
N ALA A 37 -1.93 9.26 15.51
CA ALA A 37 -1.08 9.35 16.70
C ALA A 37 -1.88 9.75 17.96
N ALA A 38 -3.10 10.26 17.79
CA ALA A 38 -4.05 10.61 18.84
C ALA A 38 -5.38 9.84 18.64
N PRO A 39 -5.45 8.52 18.98
CA PRO A 39 -6.57 7.63 18.64
C PRO A 39 -7.95 8.15 19.07
N LYS A 40 -8.02 8.98 20.10
CA LYS A 40 -9.28 9.62 20.55
C LYS A 40 -9.94 10.51 19.51
N THR A 41 -9.19 11.00 18.51
CA THR A 41 -9.73 11.83 17.41
C THR A 41 -10.40 10.99 16.32
N VAL A 42 -10.07 9.70 16.23
CA VAL A 42 -10.46 8.81 15.11
C VAL A 42 -11.96 8.64 15.02
N ALA A 43 -12.60 8.13 16.06
CA ALA A 43 -14.02 7.82 16.03
C ALA A 43 -14.92 9.07 15.87
N PRO A 44 -14.67 10.22 16.53
CA PRO A 44 -15.45 11.43 16.28
C PRO A 44 -15.37 11.93 14.84
N ALA A 45 -14.17 11.96 14.25
CA ALA A 45 -13.96 12.41 12.88
C ALA A 45 -14.68 11.50 11.86
N LEU A 46 -14.57 10.19 12.02
CA LEU A 46 -15.25 9.20 11.17
C LEU A 46 -16.78 9.34 11.26
N ARG A 47 -17.34 9.49 12.46
CA ARG A 47 -18.79 9.72 12.63
C ARG A 47 -19.27 11.00 11.96
N SER A 48 -18.52 12.09 12.13
CA SER A 48 -18.86 13.39 11.54
C SER A 48 -18.86 13.35 10.01
N ALA A 49 -17.99 12.53 9.41
CA ALA A 49 -17.85 12.38 7.97
C ALA A 49 -18.99 11.57 7.31
N LYS A 50 -19.81 10.83 8.09
CA LYS A 50 -20.98 10.06 7.61
C LYS A 50 -20.62 9.11 6.44
N PRO A 51 -19.70 8.15 6.63
CA PRO A 51 -19.27 7.23 5.56
C PRO A 51 -20.36 6.22 5.19
N ASP A 52 -20.38 5.79 3.92
CA ASP A 52 -20.96 4.52 3.48
C ASP A 52 -19.92 3.39 3.58
N VAL A 53 -18.62 3.75 3.46
CA VAL A 53 -17.48 2.85 3.64
C VAL A 53 -16.26 3.64 4.15
N ILE A 54 -15.48 3.03 5.04
CA ILE A 54 -14.24 3.62 5.57
C ILE A 54 -13.05 2.93 4.91
N VAL A 55 -12.09 3.73 4.39
CA VAL A 55 -10.80 3.24 3.87
C VAL A 55 -9.69 3.76 4.77
N ASN A 56 -9.08 2.88 5.57
CA ASN A 56 -7.93 3.25 6.40
C ASN A 56 -6.63 3.09 5.60
N ALA A 57 -6.23 4.17 4.92
CA ALA A 57 -5.03 4.24 4.08
C ALA A 57 -3.87 5.01 4.74
N ALA A 58 -4.13 5.75 5.82
CA ALA A 58 -3.07 6.42 6.57
C ALA A 58 -2.31 5.40 7.44
N ALA A 59 -0.98 5.54 7.46
CA ALA A 59 -0.11 4.67 8.22
C ALA A 59 1.22 5.35 8.56
N TYR A 60 1.91 4.85 9.56
CA TYR A 60 3.33 5.08 9.78
C TYR A 60 4.11 4.20 8.80
N THR A 61 4.70 4.79 7.76
CA THR A 61 5.33 4.05 6.64
C THR A 61 6.84 4.20 6.57
N ALA A 62 7.45 4.91 7.52
CA ALA A 62 8.90 5.06 7.60
C ALA A 62 9.52 3.79 8.19
N VAL A 63 9.71 2.76 7.35
CA VAL A 63 10.11 1.40 7.74
C VAL A 63 11.37 1.40 8.61
N ASP A 64 12.42 2.10 8.20
CA ASP A 64 13.69 2.15 8.95
C ASP A 64 13.56 2.93 10.26
N GLN A 65 12.78 4.01 10.29
CA GLN A 65 12.54 4.81 11.49
C GLN A 65 11.65 4.07 12.50
N ALA A 66 10.79 3.16 12.04
CA ALA A 66 9.96 2.34 12.93
C ALA A 66 10.80 1.48 13.89
N GLU A 67 12.03 1.09 13.51
CA GLU A 67 12.95 0.34 14.39
C GLU A 67 13.36 1.18 15.63
N SER A 68 13.44 2.50 15.51
CA SER A 68 13.72 3.43 16.62
C SER A 68 12.46 4.00 17.27
N GLU A 69 11.29 3.90 16.62
CA GLU A 69 10.02 4.44 17.10
C GLU A 69 8.90 3.37 17.10
N PRO A 70 9.16 2.15 17.64
CA PRO A 70 8.20 1.04 17.52
C PRO A 70 6.85 1.32 18.20
N GLU A 71 6.86 2.05 19.31
CA GLU A 71 5.63 2.43 20.03
C GLU A 71 4.75 3.38 19.22
N LEU A 72 5.37 4.35 18.51
CA LEU A 72 4.63 5.25 17.63
C LEU A 72 4.08 4.49 16.42
N ALA A 73 4.88 3.62 15.84
CA ALA A 73 4.44 2.75 14.73
C ALA A 73 3.25 1.87 15.17
N LEU A 74 3.32 1.24 16.35
CA LEU A 74 2.23 0.43 16.91
C LEU A 74 0.97 1.26 17.17
N ARG A 75 1.12 2.46 17.76
CA ARG A 75 -0.01 3.36 18.03
C ARG A 75 -0.74 3.75 16.75
N VAL A 76 0.01 4.14 15.71
CA VAL A 76 -0.57 4.60 14.43
C VAL A 76 -1.12 3.43 13.61
N ASN A 77 -0.35 2.35 13.47
CA ASN A 77 -0.71 1.24 12.59
C ASN A 77 -1.60 0.18 13.27
N GLY A 78 -1.46 0.01 14.58
CA GLY A 78 -2.18 -0.99 15.37
C GLY A 78 -3.40 -0.40 16.07
N GLU A 79 -3.17 0.42 17.12
CA GLU A 79 -4.23 0.92 18.00
C GLU A 79 -5.26 1.77 17.25
N ALA A 80 -4.79 2.74 16.45
CA ALA A 80 -5.68 3.64 15.71
C ALA A 80 -6.46 2.92 14.60
N ALA A 81 -5.89 1.87 13.99
CA ALA A 81 -6.62 1.01 13.07
C ALA A 81 -7.78 0.26 13.78
N GLY A 82 -7.54 -0.24 14.99
CA GLY A 82 -8.58 -0.82 15.84
C GLY A 82 -9.68 0.19 16.22
N GLU A 83 -9.31 1.45 16.54
CA GLU A 83 -10.30 2.52 16.80
C GLU A 83 -11.15 2.82 15.56
N ALA A 84 -10.53 2.87 14.37
CA ALA A 84 -11.27 3.07 13.13
C ALA A 84 -12.25 1.91 12.86
N ALA A 85 -11.84 0.68 13.14
CA ALA A 85 -12.70 -0.51 12.98
C ALA A 85 -13.86 -0.53 13.99
N ARG A 86 -13.62 -0.16 15.25
CA ARG A 86 -14.69 0.01 16.26
C ARG A 86 -15.68 1.10 15.84
N ALA A 87 -15.18 2.20 15.25
CA ALA A 87 -16.05 3.25 14.72
C ALA A 87 -16.87 2.76 13.52
N ALA A 88 -16.29 1.98 12.62
CA ALA A 88 -16.99 1.36 11.50
C ALA A 88 -18.10 0.40 11.98
N ALA A 89 -17.79 -0.46 12.95
CA ALA A 89 -18.75 -1.35 13.58
C ALA A 89 -19.94 -0.59 14.19
N ALA A 90 -19.65 0.48 14.96
CA ALA A 90 -20.68 1.31 15.59
C ALA A 90 -21.56 2.07 14.59
N LEU A 91 -21.02 2.37 13.39
CA LEU A 91 -21.74 3.00 12.28
C LEU A 91 -22.47 1.99 11.39
N GLY A 92 -22.19 0.68 11.54
CA GLY A 92 -22.76 -0.37 10.70
C GLY A 92 -22.22 -0.36 9.26
N VAL A 93 -21.04 0.24 9.01
CA VAL A 93 -20.47 0.37 7.66
C VAL A 93 -19.25 -0.54 7.47
N PRO A 94 -18.95 -0.99 6.24
CA PRO A 94 -17.75 -1.76 5.96
C PRO A 94 -16.48 -0.93 6.12
N MET A 95 -15.38 -1.61 6.48
CA MET A 95 -14.04 -1.02 6.55
C MET A 95 -13.06 -1.72 5.64
N ILE A 96 -12.31 -0.96 4.86
CA ILE A 96 -11.15 -1.42 4.10
C ILE A 96 -9.89 -0.99 4.84
N GLN A 97 -9.05 -1.95 5.23
CA GLN A 97 -7.75 -1.72 5.87
C GLN A 97 -6.64 -1.96 4.86
N ILE A 98 -5.81 -0.96 4.58
CA ILE A 98 -4.60 -1.16 3.77
C ILE A 98 -3.51 -1.73 4.65
N SER A 99 -2.95 -2.87 4.24
CA SER A 99 -1.85 -3.56 4.91
C SER A 99 -0.68 -3.80 3.95
N THR A 100 0.26 -4.66 4.33
CA THR A 100 1.57 -4.80 3.69
C THR A 100 2.00 -6.26 3.58
N ASP A 101 2.89 -6.53 2.62
CA ASP A 101 3.70 -7.72 2.48
C ASP A 101 4.66 -7.97 3.66
N TYR A 102 5.04 -6.92 4.39
CA TYR A 102 5.95 -7.00 5.56
C TYR A 102 5.36 -7.75 6.77
N VAL A 103 4.11 -8.23 6.69
CA VAL A 103 3.56 -9.16 7.69
C VAL A 103 4.16 -10.56 7.56
N PHE A 104 4.85 -10.87 6.48
CA PHE A 104 5.52 -12.15 6.23
C PHE A 104 7.03 -12.07 6.52
N ASP A 105 7.65 -13.23 6.78
CA ASP A 105 9.08 -13.36 7.09
C ASP A 105 10.00 -13.35 5.85
N GLY A 106 9.45 -13.56 4.66
CA GLY A 106 10.18 -13.55 3.40
C GLY A 106 10.93 -14.84 3.08
N THR A 107 10.67 -15.96 3.77
CA THR A 107 11.42 -17.22 3.64
C THR A 107 10.84 -18.20 2.61
N LEU A 108 9.58 -18.03 2.18
CA LEU A 108 8.98 -18.93 1.20
C LEU A 108 9.59 -18.77 -0.19
N GLY A 109 9.77 -19.88 -0.90
CA GLY A 109 10.27 -19.90 -2.28
C GLY A 109 9.24 -19.52 -3.35
N ARG A 110 8.00 -19.26 -2.98
CA ARG A 110 6.86 -18.90 -3.86
C ARG A 110 6.18 -17.61 -3.37
N PRO A 111 5.28 -17.01 -4.17
CA PRO A 111 4.41 -15.95 -3.68
C PRO A 111 3.58 -16.40 -2.46
N TYR A 112 3.43 -15.50 -1.48
CA TYR A 112 2.61 -15.74 -0.29
C TYR A 112 1.13 -15.69 -0.63
N ARG A 113 0.35 -16.57 0.00
CA ARG A 113 -1.11 -16.57 0.01
C ARG A 113 -1.64 -15.97 1.31
N GLU A 114 -2.90 -15.62 1.32
CA GLU A 114 -3.54 -14.97 2.47
C GLU A 114 -3.57 -15.83 3.73
N ASP A 115 -3.56 -17.15 3.57
CA ASP A 115 -3.58 -18.18 4.63
C ASP A 115 -2.18 -18.68 5.04
N ASP A 116 -1.11 -18.20 4.39
CA ASP A 116 0.25 -18.54 4.82
C ASP A 116 0.56 -17.92 6.20
N PRO A 117 1.39 -18.58 7.00
CA PRO A 117 1.79 -18.07 8.30
C PRO A 117 2.43 -16.69 8.22
N VAL A 118 1.99 -15.79 9.07
CA VAL A 118 2.59 -14.46 9.21
C VAL A 118 3.73 -14.51 10.23
N GLY A 119 4.79 -13.71 9.99
CA GLY A 119 5.99 -13.67 10.84
C GLY A 119 6.82 -12.42 10.52
N PRO A 120 6.35 -11.20 10.90
CA PRO A 120 7.04 -9.97 10.55
C PRO A 120 8.43 -9.90 11.17
N ILE A 121 9.42 -9.49 10.39
CA ILE A 121 10.84 -9.38 10.79
C ILE A 121 11.28 -7.93 11.05
N SER A 122 10.35 -6.98 11.05
CA SER A 122 10.58 -5.55 11.31
C SER A 122 9.50 -4.97 12.21
N ALA A 123 9.82 -3.88 12.93
CA ALA A 123 8.88 -3.16 13.76
C ALA A 123 7.68 -2.61 12.95
N TYR A 124 7.93 -2.14 11.73
CA TYR A 124 6.87 -1.75 10.80
C TYR A 124 5.91 -2.90 10.50
N GLY A 125 6.44 -4.05 10.08
CA GLY A 125 5.64 -5.24 9.77
C GLY A 125 4.81 -5.70 10.98
N ALA A 126 5.44 -5.76 12.17
CA ALA A 126 4.76 -6.12 13.42
C ALA A 126 3.62 -5.13 13.75
N SER A 127 3.84 -3.83 13.60
CA SER A 127 2.81 -2.81 13.84
C SER A 127 1.63 -2.91 12.87
N LYS A 128 1.88 -3.24 11.60
CA LYS A 128 0.84 -3.44 10.58
C LYS A 128 0.03 -4.71 10.87
N LEU A 129 0.70 -5.81 11.25
CA LEU A 129 0.03 -7.05 11.64
C LEU A 129 -0.86 -6.84 12.88
N ALA A 130 -0.39 -6.09 13.88
CA ALA A 130 -1.22 -5.72 15.03
C ALA A 130 -2.49 -4.96 14.60
N GLY A 131 -2.39 -4.11 13.56
CA GLY A 131 -3.53 -3.42 12.97
C GLY A 131 -4.51 -4.37 12.27
N GLU A 132 -4.03 -5.34 11.50
CA GLU A 132 -4.90 -6.37 10.92
C GLU A 132 -5.69 -7.13 11.99
N GLN A 133 -5.00 -7.56 13.04
CA GLN A 133 -5.61 -8.28 14.18
C GLN A 133 -6.63 -7.41 14.91
N ALA A 134 -6.31 -6.13 15.16
CA ALA A 134 -7.22 -5.20 15.83
C ALA A 134 -8.48 -4.91 15.00
N VAL A 135 -8.35 -4.81 13.66
CA VAL A 135 -9.48 -4.64 12.74
C VAL A 135 -10.37 -5.89 12.74
N ALA A 136 -9.78 -7.07 12.57
CA ALA A 136 -10.51 -8.33 12.54
C ALA A 136 -11.26 -8.61 13.86
N ALA A 137 -10.65 -8.24 14.99
CA ALA A 137 -11.29 -8.39 16.31
C ALA A 137 -12.45 -7.39 16.56
N ALA A 138 -12.43 -6.22 15.88
CA ALA A 138 -13.40 -5.16 16.11
C ALA A 138 -14.66 -5.29 15.23
N THR A 139 -14.57 -5.84 14.05
CA THR A 139 -15.70 -5.98 13.12
C THR A 139 -15.47 -7.12 12.12
N GLU A 140 -16.49 -7.90 11.84
CA GLU A 140 -16.48 -8.88 10.74
C GLU A 140 -16.68 -8.21 9.37
N ASN A 141 -17.24 -6.98 9.34
CA ASN A 141 -17.52 -6.25 8.11
C ASN A 141 -16.27 -5.48 7.63
N HIS A 142 -15.20 -6.23 7.32
CA HIS A 142 -13.93 -5.66 6.86
C HIS A 142 -13.34 -6.39 5.64
N ALA A 143 -12.53 -5.67 4.86
CA ALA A 143 -11.58 -6.22 3.89
C ALA A 143 -10.18 -5.67 4.20
N ILE A 144 -9.24 -6.55 4.55
CA ILE A 144 -7.84 -6.21 4.74
C ILE A 144 -7.13 -6.45 3.41
N LEU A 145 -6.57 -5.40 2.82
CA LEU A 145 -5.90 -5.44 1.52
C LEU A 145 -4.39 -5.29 1.73
N ARG A 146 -3.65 -6.41 1.67
CA ARG A 146 -2.19 -6.41 1.72
C ARG A 146 -1.64 -6.02 0.35
N THR A 147 -0.77 -5.04 0.31
CA THR A 147 -0.11 -4.56 -0.92
C THR A 147 1.41 -4.53 -0.73
N ALA A 148 2.15 -4.36 -1.82
CA ALA A 148 3.60 -4.36 -1.82
C ALA A 148 4.16 -3.29 -2.78
N TRP A 149 5.33 -2.75 -2.45
CA TRP A 149 6.17 -1.92 -3.31
C TRP A 149 5.42 -0.80 -4.03
N VAL A 150 4.64 -0.03 -3.26
CA VAL A 150 3.75 1.01 -3.78
C VAL A 150 4.54 2.17 -4.37
N TYR A 151 4.25 2.50 -5.61
CA TYR A 151 4.77 3.68 -6.30
C TYR A 151 3.67 4.51 -6.95
N SER A 152 3.97 5.78 -7.22
CA SER A 152 3.02 6.71 -7.85
C SER A 152 3.72 7.97 -8.35
N PRO A 153 3.04 8.83 -9.12
CA PRO A 153 3.52 10.18 -9.39
C PRO A 153 3.48 11.11 -8.16
N PHE A 154 2.94 10.66 -7.02
CA PHE A 154 2.77 11.45 -5.81
C PHE A 154 3.78 11.07 -4.72
N GLY A 155 4.08 12.04 -3.84
CA GLY A 155 4.87 11.83 -2.62
C GLY A 155 6.28 11.31 -2.89
N LYS A 156 6.86 10.67 -1.87
CA LYS A 156 8.20 10.05 -1.96
C LYS A 156 8.05 8.55 -2.20
N ASN A 157 8.75 8.00 -3.20
CA ASN A 157 8.78 6.57 -3.50
C ASN A 157 10.03 6.20 -4.29
N PHE A 158 10.19 4.91 -4.56
CA PHE A 158 11.37 4.38 -5.28
C PHE A 158 11.53 4.97 -6.67
N VAL A 159 10.45 5.08 -7.46
CA VAL A 159 10.50 5.63 -8.83
C VAL A 159 11.03 7.05 -8.84
N ARG A 160 10.48 7.92 -8.00
CA ARG A 160 10.94 9.31 -7.89
C ARG A 160 12.37 9.43 -7.38
N THR A 161 12.77 8.51 -6.49
CA THR A 161 14.15 8.45 -6.00
C THR A 161 15.12 8.08 -7.10
N MET A 162 14.80 7.06 -7.90
CA MET A 162 15.64 6.64 -9.03
C MET A 162 15.75 7.74 -10.08
N LEU A 163 14.64 8.39 -10.46
CA LEU A 163 14.67 9.50 -11.41
C LEU A 163 15.54 10.67 -10.93
N ARG A 164 15.43 11.05 -9.66
CA ARG A 164 16.26 12.12 -9.06
C ARG A 164 17.74 11.74 -9.03
N LEU A 165 18.09 10.50 -8.70
CA LEU A 165 19.49 10.05 -8.71
C LEU A 165 20.07 10.05 -10.13
N ALA A 166 19.25 9.72 -11.13
CA ALA A 166 19.62 9.74 -12.54
C ALA A 166 19.93 11.14 -13.10
N GLU A 167 19.63 12.21 -12.38
CA GLU A 167 19.99 13.58 -12.77
C GLU A 167 21.51 13.85 -12.64
N THR A 168 22.17 13.13 -11.72
CA THR A 168 23.57 13.40 -11.33
C THR A 168 24.46 12.17 -11.35
N ARG A 169 23.93 10.98 -11.68
CA ARG A 169 24.68 9.72 -11.67
C ARG A 169 24.44 8.96 -12.96
N ASP A 170 25.50 8.37 -13.48
CA ASP A 170 25.50 7.47 -14.64
C ASP A 170 25.49 5.98 -14.24
N GLU A 171 25.72 5.68 -12.94
CA GLU A 171 25.62 4.36 -12.34
C GLU A 171 24.97 4.43 -10.94
N ILE A 172 24.05 3.51 -10.67
CA ILE A 172 23.36 3.39 -9.38
C ILE A 172 23.34 1.92 -8.93
N GLY A 173 23.85 1.67 -7.71
CA GLY A 173 23.74 0.34 -7.06
C GLY A 173 22.32 0.10 -6.58
N VAL A 174 21.71 -1.03 -6.99
CA VAL A 174 20.35 -1.42 -6.58
C VAL A 174 20.31 -2.89 -6.21
N VAL A 175 19.64 -3.19 -5.11
CA VAL A 175 19.48 -4.55 -4.57
C VAL A 175 18.77 -5.46 -5.58
N ALA A 176 19.31 -6.67 -5.80
CA ALA A 176 18.84 -7.62 -6.80
C ALA A 176 18.38 -8.97 -6.23
N ASP A 177 18.50 -9.17 -4.92
CA ASP A 177 18.14 -10.40 -4.20
C ASP A 177 16.91 -10.24 -3.28
N GLN A 178 16.19 -9.14 -3.42
CA GLN A 178 14.86 -8.95 -2.85
C GLN A 178 13.83 -8.93 -3.99
N HIS A 179 12.80 -9.78 -3.87
CA HIS A 179 11.76 -9.95 -4.90
C HIS A 179 10.39 -9.54 -4.35
N GLY A 180 9.61 -8.84 -5.15
CA GLY A 180 8.28 -8.35 -4.77
C GLY A 180 7.39 -8.04 -5.96
N CYS A 181 6.27 -7.37 -5.69
CA CYS A 181 5.27 -6.99 -6.69
C CYS A 181 5.16 -5.45 -6.74
N PRO A 182 5.86 -4.77 -7.67
CA PRO A 182 5.75 -3.32 -7.82
C PRO A 182 4.31 -2.94 -8.16
N THR A 183 3.66 -2.12 -7.32
CA THR A 183 2.22 -1.85 -7.45
C THR A 183 1.94 -0.36 -7.51
N SER A 184 1.29 0.08 -8.59
CA SER A 184 0.90 1.48 -8.77
C SER A 184 -0.22 1.89 -7.82
N ALA A 185 -0.07 3.01 -7.11
CA ALA A 185 -1.12 3.55 -6.26
C ALA A 185 -2.40 3.92 -7.05
N LEU A 186 -2.30 4.25 -8.33
CA LEU A 186 -3.47 4.46 -9.19
C LEU A 186 -4.26 3.17 -9.38
N GLY A 187 -3.58 2.04 -9.63
CA GLY A 187 -4.23 0.72 -9.70
C GLY A 187 -4.80 0.28 -8.36
N ILE A 188 -4.11 0.58 -7.25
CA ILE A 188 -4.62 0.37 -5.88
C ILE A 188 -5.92 1.16 -5.65
N ALA A 189 -5.98 2.43 -6.07
CA ALA A 189 -7.18 3.26 -5.92
C ALA A 189 -8.36 2.68 -6.68
N ASP A 190 -8.18 2.26 -7.94
CA ASP A 190 -9.22 1.61 -8.73
C ASP A 190 -9.72 0.32 -8.06
N ALA A 191 -8.80 -0.50 -7.55
CA ALA A 191 -9.12 -1.73 -6.81
C ALA A 191 -9.89 -1.45 -5.51
N ILE A 192 -9.48 -0.45 -4.73
CA ILE A 192 -10.19 -0.03 -3.52
C ILE A 192 -11.64 0.37 -3.83
N PHE A 193 -11.88 1.17 -4.88
CA PHE A 193 -13.24 1.57 -5.26
C PHE A 193 -14.10 0.37 -5.67
N ALA A 194 -13.52 -0.60 -6.39
CA ALA A 194 -14.23 -1.81 -6.77
C ALA A 194 -14.58 -2.67 -5.53
N VAL A 195 -13.63 -2.88 -4.62
CA VAL A 195 -13.86 -3.60 -3.36
C VAL A 195 -14.90 -2.86 -2.50
N ALA A 196 -14.81 -1.52 -2.38
CA ALA A 196 -15.77 -0.71 -1.64
C ALA A 196 -17.19 -0.89 -2.18
N ARG A 197 -17.36 -0.85 -3.50
CA ARG A 197 -18.64 -1.10 -4.17
C ARG A 197 -19.16 -2.51 -3.88
N ASN A 198 -18.32 -3.53 -3.99
CA ASN A 198 -18.70 -4.91 -3.69
C ASN A 198 -19.20 -5.06 -2.25
N LEU A 199 -18.51 -4.43 -1.27
CA LEU A 199 -18.89 -4.49 0.13
C LEU A 199 -20.22 -3.77 0.44
N THR A 200 -20.50 -2.66 -0.27
CA THR A 200 -21.74 -1.88 -0.07
C THR A 200 -22.93 -2.46 -0.82
N ASP A 201 -22.72 -2.96 -2.05
CA ASP A 201 -23.81 -3.47 -2.89
C ASP A 201 -24.22 -4.90 -2.50
N ARG A 202 -23.31 -5.67 -1.89
CA ARG A 202 -23.52 -7.06 -1.46
C ARG A 202 -23.21 -7.24 0.03
N PRO A 203 -23.97 -6.56 0.93
CA PRO A 203 -23.66 -6.53 2.37
C PRO A 203 -23.72 -7.90 3.07
N ASN A 204 -24.50 -8.84 2.54
CA ASN A 204 -24.71 -10.17 3.14
C ASN A 204 -23.77 -11.25 2.57
N GLU A 205 -22.89 -10.92 1.62
CA GLU A 205 -21.97 -11.88 1.02
C GLU A 205 -20.69 -11.98 1.85
N ALA A 206 -20.64 -12.95 2.76
CA ALA A 206 -19.54 -13.12 3.70
C ALA A 206 -18.18 -13.32 3.03
N ALA A 207 -18.14 -13.95 1.83
CA ALA A 207 -16.91 -14.18 1.09
C ALA A 207 -16.15 -12.90 0.71
N LEU A 208 -16.84 -11.74 0.63
CA LEU A 208 -16.24 -10.44 0.36
C LEU A 208 -15.46 -9.87 1.56
N ARG A 209 -15.49 -10.52 2.71
CA ARG A 209 -14.82 -10.10 3.95
C ARG A 209 -13.59 -10.95 4.19
N GLY A 210 -12.65 -10.38 4.97
CA GLY A 210 -11.40 -11.05 5.34
C GLY A 210 -10.17 -10.42 4.72
N ILE A 211 -9.14 -11.24 4.47
CA ILE A 211 -7.83 -10.79 3.99
C ILE A 211 -7.69 -11.11 2.50
N PHE A 212 -7.17 -10.15 1.75
CA PHE A 212 -6.89 -10.27 0.32
C PHE A 212 -5.54 -9.65 -0.02
N HIS A 213 -4.84 -10.22 -0.99
CA HIS A 213 -3.63 -9.65 -1.54
C HIS A 213 -3.97 -8.77 -2.76
N MET A 214 -3.56 -7.51 -2.72
CA MET A 214 -3.86 -6.49 -3.72
C MET A 214 -2.56 -5.96 -4.32
N VAL A 215 -2.04 -6.67 -5.30
CA VAL A 215 -0.79 -6.33 -6.02
C VAL A 215 -0.99 -6.39 -7.51
N ALA A 216 -0.14 -5.68 -8.25
CA ALA A 216 -0.08 -5.78 -9.71
C ALA A 216 0.41 -7.16 -10.14
N GLN A 217 0.08 -7.55 -11.36
CA GLN A 217 0.55 -8.80 -11.97
C GLN A 217 2.05 -8.73 -12.26
N GLY A 218 2.72 -9.87 -12.11
CA GLY A 218 4.15 -10.02 -12.30
C GLY A 218 4.96 -9.74 -11.04
N GLU A 219 6.22 -10.09 -11.08
CA GLU A 219 7.19 -9.94 -9.99
C GLU A 219 8.47 -9.30 -10.50
N ALA A 220 9.28 -8.72 -9.62
CA ALA A 220 10.55 -8.08 -9.96
C ALA A 220 11.49 -8.06 -8.75
N ALA A 221 12.80 -7.96 -9.00
CA ALA A 221 13.74 -7.43 -8.04
C ALA A 221 13.76 -5.89 -8.09
N TRP A 222 14.25 -5.22 -7.04
CA TRP A 222 14.41 -3.76 -7.09
C TRP A 222 15.29 -3.29 -8.24
N ALA A 223 16.33 -4.07 -8.58
CA ALA A 223 17.18 -3.79 -9.74
C ALA A 223 16.40 -3.83 -11.07
N ASP A 224 15.48 -4.79 -11.25
CA ASP A 224 14.66 -4.89 -12.46
C ASP A 224 13.74 -3.68 -12.60
N VAL A 225 13.17 -3.21 -11.47
CA VAL A 225 12.34 -1.98 -11.46
C VAL A 225 13.18 -0.76 -11.83
N ALA A 226 14.40 -0.63 -11.30
CA ALA A 226 15.30 0.47 -11.64
C ALA A 226 15.70 0.46 -13.11
N GLU A 227 16.05 -0.72 -13.67
CA GLU A 227 16.34 -0.90 -15.10
C GLU A 227 15.16 -0.47 -15.97
N ALA A 228 13.93 -0.86 -15.61
CA ALA A 228 12.72 -0.45 -16.33
C ALA A 228 12.47 1.07 -16.26
N ILE A 229 12.73 1.72 -15.11
CA ILE A 229 12.62 3.19 -14.95
C ILE A 229 13.62 3.89 -15.88
N PHE A 230 14.87 3.42 -15.90
CA PHE A 230 15.91 4.07 -16.70
C PHE A 230 15.74 3.84 -18.20
N ALA A 231 15.30 2.64 -18.60
CA ALA A 231 14.94 2.36 -20.00
C ALA A 231 13.81 3.29 -20.50
N GLU A 232 12.78 3.52 -19.68
CA GLU A 232 11.70 4.45 -20.04
C GLU A 232 12.19 5.92 -20.10
N ARG A 233 13.06 6.32 -19.17
CA ARG A 233 13.67 7.64 -19.16
C ARG A 233 14.55 7.86 -20.40
N GLU A 234 15.34 6.87 -20.81
CA GLU A 234 16.19 6.91 -22.00
C GLU A 234 15.34 6.98 -23.28
N ALA A 235 14.26 6.22 -23.37
CA ALA A 235 13.29 6.28 -24.47
C ALA A 235 12.64 7.67 -24.64
N LEU A 236 12.61 8.46 -23.56
CA LEU A 236 12.13 9.86 -23.56
C LEU A 236 13.26 10.89 -23.75
N GLY A 237 14.45 10.46 -24.14
CA GLY A 237 15.59 11.35 -24.43
C GLY A 237 16.48 11.66 -23.22
N GLY A 238 16.30 11.00 -22.09
CA GLY A 238 17.20 11.12 -20.94
C GLY A 238 18.53 10.39 -21.17
N ALA A 239 19.59 10.82 -20.50
CA ALA A 239 20.89 10.13 -20.56
C ALA A 239 20.78 8.70 -19.98
N PRO A 240 21.50 7.70 -20.53
CA PRO A 240 21.50 6.34 -20.00
C PRO A 240 22.07 6.30 -18.57
N VAL A 241 21.49 5.42 -17.75
CA VAL A 241 21.96 5.16 -16.38
C VAL A 241 22.11 3.65 -16.19
N ARG A 242 23.28 3.21 -15.77
CA ARG A 242 23.58 1.80 -15.53
C ARG A 242 23.12 1.39 -14.12
N VAL A 243 22.40 0.27 -14.03
CA VAL A 243 22.12 -0.36 -12.75
C VAL A 243 23.23 -1.33 -12.41
N LYS A 244 23.93 -1.08 -11.28
CA LYS A 244 24.83 -2.04 -10.68
C LYS A 244 24.03 -2.91 -9.73
N ARG A 245 23.81 -4.17 -10.10
CA ARG A 245 23.10 -5.14 -9.26
C ARG A 245 23.96 -5.50 -8.06
N ILE A 246 23.44 -5.27 -6.84
CA ILE A 246 24.13 -5.55 -5.58
C ILE A 246 23.31 -6.51 -4.71
N ALA A 247 23.95 -7.17 -3.74
CA ALA A 247 23.25 -7.96 -2.76
C ALA A 247 22.68 -7.07 -1.61
N THR A 248 21.68 -7.58 -0.90
CA THR A 248 21.15 -6.93 0.31
C THR A 248 22.25 -6.64 1.33
N ALA A 249 23.24 -7.55 1.48
CA ALA A 249 24.36 -7.39 2.38
C ALA A 249 25.26 -6.17 2.06
N ASP A 250 25.27 -5.72 0.79
CA ASP A 250 26.03 -4.54 0.35
C ASP A 250 25.27 -3.22 0.59
N TYR A 251 24.03 -3.30 1.05
CA TYR A 251 23.17 -2.14 1.32
C TYR A 251 22.51 -2.27 2.70
N PRO A 252 23.28 -2.18 3.80
CA PRO A 252 22.73 -2.32 5.13
C PRO A 252 21.72 -1.22 5.46
N THR A 253 20.61 -1.62 6.07
CA THR A 253 19.52 -0.72 6.49
C THR A 253 19.10 -1.05 7.93
N PRO A 254 18.57 -0.07 8.70
CA PRO A 254 18.11 -0.31 10.07
C PRO A 254 17.08 -1.43 10.18
N ALA A 255 16.07 -1.42 9.32
CA ALA A 255 15.06 -2.47 9.28
C ALA A 255 15.50 -3.66 8.42
N SER A 256 15.22 -4.86 8.89
CA SER A 256 15.33 -6.07 8.07
C SER A 256 14.25 -6.09 6.98
N ARG A 257 14.64 -6.41 5.75
CA ARG A 257 13.73 -6.51 4.62
C ARG A 257 13.60 -7.96 4.18
N PRO A 258 12.37 -8.46 3.93
CA PRO A 258 12.15 -9.80 3.43
C PRO A 258 12.84 -10.00 2.07
N ALA A 259 13.51 -11.14 1.87
CA ALA A 259 14.04 -11.51 0.56
C ALA A 259 12.92 -11.80 -0.45
N ASN A 260 11.78 -12.31 0.03
CA ASN A 260 10.58 -12.55 -0.76
C ASN A 260 9.38 -11.78 -0.21
N SER A 261 8.92 -10.82 -0.97
CA SER A 261 7.72 -9.99 -0.72
C SER A 261 6.63 -10.22 -1.78
N ARG A 262 6.72 -11.31 -2.53
CA ARG A 262 5.75 -11.63 -3.59
C ARG A 262 4.44 -12.10 -2.99
N LEU A 263 3.33 -11.54 -3.46
CA LEU A 263 1.98 -11.87 -3.02
C LEU A 263 1.18 -12.49 -4.19
N ASP A 264 0.46 -13.57 -3.90
CA ASP A 264 -0.51 -14.16 -4.83
C ASP A 264 -1.84 -13.40 -4.67
N SER A 265 -2.34 -12.78 -5.73
CA SER A 265 -3.60 -12.01 -5.75
C SER A 265 -4.78 -12.78 -6.35
N ALA A 266 -4.68 -14.09 -6.50
CA ALA A 266 -5.74 -14.91 -7.12
C ALA A 266 -7.07 -14.81 -6.35
N ARG A 267 -7.03 -14.81 -5.01
CA ARG A 267 -8.22 -14.70 -4.17
C ARG A 267 -8.99 -13.39 -4.38
N LEU A 268 -8.28 -12.26 -4.53
CA LEU A 268 -8.91 -10.97 -4.84
C LEU A 268 -9.61 -11.02 -6.22
N ALA A 269 -8.95 -11.63 -7.20
CA ALA A 269 -9.50 -11.78 -8.55
C ALA A 269 -10.72 -12.70 -8.58
N GLU A 270 -10.72 -13.78 -7.81
CA GLU A 270 -11.82 -14.75 -7.73
C GLU A 270 -13.05 -14.18 -7.01
N ILE A 271 -12.83 -13.58 -5.84
CA ILE A 271 -13.91 -13.17 -4.92
C ILE A 271 -14.45 -11.78 -5.26
N HIS A 272 -13.56 -10.82 -5.46
CA HIS A 272 -13.94 -9.43 -5.74
C HIS A 272 -14.03 -9.11 -7.24
N HIS A 273 -13.57 -10.03 -8.13
CA HIS A 273 -13.42 -9.79 -9.56
C HIS A 273 -12.51 -8.59 -9.88
N VAL A 274 -11.50 -8.39 -9.04
CA VAL A 274 -10.52 -7.31 -9.16
C VAL A 274 -9.15 -7.90 -9.47
N ARG A 275 -8.57 -7.47 -10.60
CA ARG A 275 -7.22 -7.84 -11.02
C ARG A 275 -6.48 -6.59 -11.46
N LEU A 276 -5.37 -6.28 -10.78
CA LEU A 276 -4.53 -5.17 -11.18
C LEU A 276 -3.74 -5.55 -12.45
N PRO A 277 -3.38 -4.57 -13.30
CA PRO A 277 -2.64 -4.84 -14.54
C PRO A 277 -1.19 -5.28 -14.26
N GLN A 278 -0.46 -5.67 -15.32
CA GLN A 278 0.98 -5.90 -15.26
C GLN A 278 1.71 -4.63 -14.82
N TRP A 279 2.71 -4.79 -13.93
CA TRP A 279 3.41 -3.67 -13.30
C TRP A 279 4.19 -2.80 -14.30
N GLN A 280 4.72 -3.40 -15.39
CA GLN A 280 5.56 -2.70 -16.37
C GLN A 280 4.80 -1.56 -17.05
N GLY A 281 3.58 -1.79 -17.53
CA GLY A 281 2.79 -0.77 -18.21
C GLY A 281 2.38 0.38 -17.28
N ALA A 282 2.04 0.07 -16.04
CA ALA A 282 1.73 1.07 -15.03
C ALA A 282 2.97 1.89 -14.63
N LEU A 283 4.15 1.24 -14.55
CA LEU A 283 5.43 1.90 -14.28
C LEU A 283 5.81 2.86 -15.40
N SER A 284 5.77 2.41 -16.65
CA SER A 284 6.04 3.24 -17.84
C SER A 284 5.15 4.50 -17.83
N SER A 285 3.84 4.34 -17.59
CA SER A 285 2.90 5.46 -17.50
C SER A 285 3.26 6.43 -16.37
N CYS A 286 3.67 5.92 -15.20
CA CYS A 286 4.10 6.73 -14.06
C CYS A 286 5.39 7.52 -14.38
N VAL A 287 6.39 6.88 -14.97
CA VAL A 287 7.67 7.53 -15.36
C VAL A 287 7.41 8.62 -16.38
N ARG A 288 6.65 8.34 -17.45
CA ARG A 288 6.27 9.33 -18.46
C ARG A 288 5.63 10.55 -17.83
N ARG A 289 4.61 10.34 -16.99
CA ARG A 289 3.93 11.43 -16.30
C ARG A 289 4.90 12.29 -15.47
N LEU A 290 5.83 11.68 -14.74
CA LEU A 290 6.80 12.40 -13.92
C LEU A 290 7.79 13.23 -14.73
N LEU A 291 8.14 12.79 -15.93
CA LEU A 291 9.08 13.49 -16.81
C LEU A 291 8.42 14.55 -17.71
N THR A 292 7.11 14.39 -18.02
CA THR A 292 6.39 15.33 -18.90
C THR A 292 5.62 16.42 -18.14
N SER A 293 5.48 16.29 -16.80
CA SER A 293 4.74 17.25 -15.96
C SER A 293 5.68 18.26 -15.24
N GLN A 294 6.94 18.36 -15.69
CA GLN A 294 7.93 19.33 -15.17
C GLN A 294 7.89 20.63 -15.95
#